data_ad4fd81a47f9d145b905a63b92be3108
#
_entry.id   ad4fd81a47f9d145b905a63b92be3108
#
_cell.length_a   1.000
_cell.length_b   1.000
_cell.length_c   1.000
_cell.angle_alpha   90.00
_cell.angle_beta   90.00
_cell.angle_gamma   90.00
#
_symmetry.space_group_name_H-M   'P 1'
#
loop_
_entity.id
_entity.type
_entity.pdbx_description
1 polymer ?
#
loop_
_entity_poly.entity_id
_entity_poly.type
_entity_poly.pdbx_seq_one_letter_code
_entity_poly.pdbx_strand_id
1 'polypeptide(L)'
;MKINEKIRYLRLKNNLTSKELSKALNISESSISLYENGKREPSIKLIIKMADYFNVSTDYLLGVSDFLHYEYKNKFETDFSELLENIITLLSNQNYIVFDGKDIDDKSVIIFKKNLSFVLENMRMITDK
;
A
#
# COMPACT_ATOMS: atom_id res chain seq x y z
N MET A 1 -3.35 -8.61 -12.41
CA MET A 1 -2.44 -9.78 -12.35
C MET A 1 -2.96 -10.80 -11.34
N LYS A 2 -2.87 -12.06 -11.69
CA LYS A 2 -3.16 -13.16 -10.78
C LYS A 2 -2.00 -13.36 -9.80
N ILE A 3 -2.24 -14.08 -8.69
CA ILE A 3 -1.21 -14.32 -7.67
C ILE A 3 0.07 -14.96 -8.22
N ASN A 4 -0.04 -15.92 -9.12
CA ASN A 4 1.11 -16.57 -9.76
C ASN A 4 1.97 -15.58 -10.55
N GLU A 5 1.35 -14.68 -11.28
CA GLU A 5 2.03 -13.63 -12.04
C GLU A 5 2.71 -12.61 -11.11
N LYS A 6 2.06 -12.26 -10.00
CA LYS A 6 2.62 -11.35 -8.99
C LYS A 6 3.83 -11.93 -8.28
N ILE A 7 3.80 -13.19 -7.92
CA ILE A 7 4.95 -13.88 -7.30
C ILE A 7 6.16 -13.80 -8.24
N ARG A 8 5.97 -14.14 -9.50
CA ARG A 8 7.03 -14.06 -10.51
C ARG A 8 7.52 -12.62 -10.70
N TYR A 9 6.60 -11.67 -10.83
CA TYR A 9 6.92 -10.26 -10.98
C TYR A 9 7.76 -9.73 -9.82
N LEU A 10 7.37 -10.01 -8.59
CA LEU A 10 8.10 -9.58 -7.40
C LEU A 10 9.48 -10.20 -7.30
N ARG A 11 9.59 -11.49 -7.64
CA ARG A 11 10.89 -12.16 -7.70
C ARG A 11 11.83 -11.49 -8.68
N LEU A 12 11.38 -11.26 -9.91
CA LEU A 12 12.19 -10.63 -10.96
C LEU A 12 12.52 -9.17 -10.62
N LYS A 13 11.57 -8.44 -10.07
CA LYS A 13 11.77 -7.05 -9.62
C LYS A 13 12.86 -6.93 -8.55
N ASN A 14 12.99 -7.93 -7.68
CA ASN A 14 14.02 -8.00 -6.65
C ASN A 14 15.31 -8.69 -7.12
N ASN A 15 15.45 -8.98 -8.42
CA ASN A 15 16.61 -9.63 -9.02
C ASN A 15 16.94 -11.00 -8.37
N LEU A 16 15.92 -11.77 -8.01
CA LEU A 16 16.08 -13.08 -7.39
C LEU A 16 15.90 -14.20 -8.40
N THR A 17 16.74 -15.22 -8.30
CA THR A 17 16.51 -16.51 -8.96
C THR A 17 15.46 -17.32 -8.18
N SER A 18 14.84 -18.30 -8.84
CA SER A 18 13.91 -19.24 -8.16
C SER A 18 14.58 -19.94 -6.99
N LYS A 19 15.87 -20.28 -7.13
CA LYS A 19 16.67 -20.91 -6.07
C LYS A 19 16.86 -19.98 -4.87
N GLU A 20 17.17 -18.73 -5.10
CA GLU A 20 17.33 -17.72 -4.03
C GLU A 20 16.02 -17.48 -3.30
N LEU A 21 14.92 -17.34 -4.01
CA LEU A 21 13.60 -17.18 -3.40
C LEU A 21 13.19 -18.42 -2.61
N SER A 22 13.46 -19.62 -3.14
CA SER A 22 13.16 -20.87 -2.43
C SER A 22 13.90 -20.99 -1.10
N LYS A 23 15.16 -20.59 -1.06
CA LYS A 23 15.95 -20.53 0.18
C LYS A 23 15.40 -19.50 1.17
N ALA A 24 15.07 -18.31 0.70
CA ALA A 24 14.53 -17.25 1.54
C ALA A 24 13.20 -17.64 2.19
N LEU A 25 12.35 -18.37 1.48
CA LEU A 25 11.05 -18.84 1.96
C LEU A 25 11.11 -20.21 2.63
N ASN A 26 12.27 -20.86 2.65
CA ASN A 26 12.47 -22.21 3.19
C ASN A 26 11.54 -23.27 2.55
N ILE A 27 11.41 -23.22 1.23
CA ILE A 27 10.65 -24.17 0.41
C ILE A 27 11.53 -24.70 -0.74
N SER A 28 11.06 -25.70 -1.48
CA SER A 28 11.78 -26.23 -2.63
C SER A 28 11.70 -25.28 -3.83
N GLU A 29 12.73 -25.29 -4.68
CA GLU A 29 12.74 -24.56 -5.94
C GLU A 29 11.61 -25.02 -6.88
N SER A 30 11.31 -26.31 -6.88
CA SER A 30 10.18 -26.86 -7.63
C SER A 30 8.84 -26.31 -7.18
N SER A 31 8.66 -26.03 -5.89
CA SER A 31 7.47 -25.37 -5.37
C SER A 31 7.32 -23.95 -5.91
N ILE A 32 8.39 -23.17 -5.98
CA ILE A 32 8.37 -21.83 -6.59
C ILE A 32 7.87 -21.91 -8.04
N SER A 33 8.41 -22.83 -8.83
CA SER A 33 8.00 -23.04 -10.21
C SER A 33 6.50 -23.38 -10.34
N LEU A 34 5.99 -24.25 -9.47
CA LEU A 34 4.56 -24.60 -9.44
C LEU A 34 3.66 -23.41 -9.11
N TYR A 35 4.06 -22.57 -8.17
CA TYR A 35 3.32 -21.37 -7.81
C TYR A 35 3.35 -20.32 -8.93
N GLU A 36 4.51 -20.05 -9.52
CA GLU A 36 4.64 -19.09 -10.61
C GLU A 36 3.91 -19.49 -11.88
N ASN A 37 3.81 -20.78 -12.16
CA ASN A 37 3.10 -21.31 -13.32
C ASN A 37 1.59 -21.51 -13.06
N GLY A 38 1.10 -21.22 -11.87
CA GLY A 38 -0.30 -21.37 -11.52
C GLY A 38 -0.77 -22.81 -11.39
N LYS A 39 0.15 -23.78 -11.33
CA LYS A 39 -0.17 -25.21 -11.18
C LYS A 39 -0.48 -25.62 -9.74
N ARG A 40 -0.10 -24.79 -8.79
CA ARG A 40 -0.35 -24.98 -7.37
C ARG A 40 -0.56 -23.61 -6.71
N GLU A 41 -1.49 -23.55 -5.78
CA GLU A 41 -1.69 -22.33 -4.96
C GLU A 41 -0.87 -22.40 -3.68
N PRO A 42 -0.18 -21.31 -3.29
CA PRO A 42 0.52 -21.26 -2.01
C PRO A 42 -0.48 -21.27 -0.84
N SER A 43 -0.08 -21.86 0.27
CA SER A 43 -0.85 -21.82 1.51
C SER A 43 -0.97 -20.39 2.05
N ILE A 44 -1.96 -20.15 2.90
CA ILE A 44 -2.13 -18.84 3.57
C ILE A 44 -0.86 -18.45 4.34
N LYS A 45 -0.24 -19.39 5.06
CA LYS A 45 1.03 -19.14 5.76
C LYS A 45 2.14 -18.70 4.81
N LEU A 46 2.22 -19.31 3.65
CA LEU A 46 3.23 -18.96 2.66
C LEU A 46 2.95 -17.62 2.01
N ILE A 47 1.69 -17.28 1.75
CA ILE A 47 1.27 -15.95 1.26
C ILE A 47 1.70 -14.86 2.23
N ILE A 48 1.45 -15.05 3.52
CA ILE A 48 1.88 -14.10 4.57
C ILE A 48 3.40 -13.96 4.58
N LYS A 49 4.12 -15.07 4.50
CA LYS A 49 5.58 -15.09 4.47
C LYS A 49 6.14 -14.38 3.24
N MET A 50 5.54 -14.61 2.07
CA MET A 50 5.91 -13.91 0.83
C MET A 50 5.64 -12.41 0.92
N ALA A 51 4.50 -12.02 1.46
CA ALA A 51 4.14 -10.62 1.66
C ALA A 51 5.17 -9.90 2.55
N ASP A 52 5.54 -10.50 3.66
CA ASP A 52 6.57 -9.97 4.56
C ASP A 52 7.95 -9.89 3.88
N TYR A 53 8.33 -10.94 3.17
CA TYR A 53 9.62 -10.99 2.48
C TYR A 53 9.75 -9.93 1.40
N PHE A 54 8.74 -9.76 0.58
CA PHE A 54 8.71 -8.75 -0.49
C PHE A 54 8.29 -7.36 0.00
N ASN A 55 7.93 -7.23 1.27
CA ASN A 55 7.40 -6.01 1.85
C ASN A 55 6.19 -5.48 1.06
N VAL A 56 5.24 -6.33 0.76
CA VAL A 56 3.96 -6.01 0.13
C VAL A 56 2.81 -6.47 1.01
N SER A 57 1.61 -5.94 0.78
CA SER A 57 0.42 -6.42 1.49
C SER A 57 -0.03 -7.80 0.99
N THR A 58 -0.66 -8.59 1.85
CA THR A 58 -1.32 -9.84 1.44
C THR A 58 -2.44 -9.58 0.44
N ASP A 59 -3.16 -8.47 0.58
CA ASP A 59 -4.21 -8.03 -0.35
C ASP A 59 -3.66 -7.78 -1.75
N TYR A 60 -2.48 -7.20 -1.85
CA TYR A 60 -1.79 -7.05 -3.13
C TYR A 60 -1.46 -8.40 -3.77
N LEU A 61 -0.87 -9.33 -3.01
CA LEU A 61 -0.56 -10.67 -3.52
C LEU A 61 -1.80 -11.42 -3.97
N LEU A 62 -2.88 -11.32 -3.21
CA LEU A 62 -4.16 -11.99 -3.51
C LEU A 62 -4.95 -11.33 -4.65
N GLY A 63 -4.52 -10.14 -5.10
CA GLY A 63 -5.21 -9.42 -6.16
C GLY A 63 -6.44 -8.65 -5.70
N VAL A 64 -6.64 -8.50 -4.39
CA VAL A 64 -7.75 -7.73 -3.80
C VAL A 64 -7.48 -6.23 -3.90
N SER A 65 -6.21 -5.83 -3.90
CA SER A 65 -5.76 -4.44 -4.00
C SER A 65 -4.62 -4.30 -5.00
N ASP A 66 -4.64 -3.25 -5.78
CA ASP A 66 -3.51 -2.88 -6.67
C ASP A 66 -2.44 -2.04 -5.95
N PHE A 67 -2.70 -1.62 -4.72
CA PHE A 67 -1.72 -0.90 -3.91
C PHE A 67 -0.70 -1.86 -3.31
N LEU A 68 0.56 -1.68 -3.72
CA LEU A 68 1.72 -2.49 -3.28
C LEU A 68 1.90 -2.46 -1.76
N HIS A 69 1.69 -1.33 -1.16
CA HIS A 69 1.95 -1.05 0.25
C HIS A 69 0.93 -0.06 0.77
N TYR A 70 0.63 -0.30 2.04
CA TYR A 70 1.12 0.67 3.05
C TYR A 70 2.64 0.48 3.20
N GLU A 71 3.44 1.37 2.64
CA GLU A 71 4.85 1.46 3.00
C GLU A 71 4.95 1.90 4.45
N TYR A 72 4.83 0.93 5.38
CA TYR A 72 5.52 1.06 6.63
C TYR A 72 7.01 0.85 6.34
N LYS A 73 7.63 1.79 5.68
CA LYS A 73 9.06 1.98 5.85
C LYS A 73 9.28 2.11 7.34
N ASN A 74 10.17 1.32 7.90
CA ASN A 74 10.62 1.32 9.29
C ASN A 74 11.36 2.63 9.67
N LYS A 75 10.86 3.73 9.24
CA LYS A 75 10.95 5.09 9.70
C LYS A 75 9.65 5.73 9.30
N PHE A 76 8.94 6.27 10.25
CA PHE A 76 7.79 7.12 10.01
C PHE A 76 8.26 8.40 9.30
N GLU A 77 8.74 8.28 8.07
CA GLU A 77 8.81 9.40 7.15
C GLU A 77 7.45 9.49 6.45
N THR A 78 6.44 9.78 7.24
CA THR A 78 5.18 10.23 6.67
C THR A 78 5.42 11.66 6.25
N ASP A 79 5.45 11.91 4.95
CA ASP A 79 5.37 13.27 4.46
C ASP A 79 3.96 13.80 4.81
N PHE A 80 3.94 14.59 5.87
CA PHE A 80 2.69 15.13 6.41
C PHE A 80 2.01 16.10 5.43
N SER A 81 2.78 16.73 4.55
CA SER A 81 2.25 17.58 3.47
C SER A 81 1.44 16.77 2.46
N GLU A 82 1.97 15.64 2.03
CA GLU A 82 1.28 14.72 1.12
C GLU A 82 0.00 14.17 1.76
N LEU A 83 0.05 13.81 3.04
CA LEU A 83 -1.14 13.35 3.76
C LEU A 83 -2.23 14.42 3.80
N LEU A 84 -1.89 15.67 4.11
CA LEU A 84 -2.82 16.79 4.13
C LEU A 84 -3.41 17.07 2.74
N GLU A 85 -2.58 17.06 1.69
CA GLU A 85 -3.04 17.23 0.32
C GLU A 85 -4.02 16.13 -0.11
N ASN A 86 -3.76 14.89 0.26
CA ASN A 86 -4.65 13.77 0.01
C ASN A 86 -6.00 13.94 0.71
N ILE A 87 -6.00 14.39 1.96
CA ILE A 87 -7.24 14.68 2.70
C ILE A 87 -8.02 15.82 2.03
N ILE A 88 -7.36 16.90 1.64
CA ILE A 88 -8.00 18.02 0.93
C ILE A 88 -8.62 17.56 -0.39
N THR A 89 -7.92 16.71 -1.13
CA THR A 89 -8.40 16.14 -2.39
C THR A 89 -9.62 15.24 -2.17
N LEU A 90 -9.58 14.39 -1.16
CA LEU A 90 -10.73 13.55 -0.78
C LEU A 90 -11.95 14.38 -0.44
N LEU A 91 -11.79 15.42 0.36
CA LEU A 91 -12.87 16.34 0.72
C LEU A 91 -13.46 17.10 -0.48
N SER A 92 -12.64 17.31 -1.52
CA SER A 92 -13.08 18.00 -2.75
C SER A 92 -13.90 17.10 -3.69
N ASN A 93 -13.64 15.79 -3.67
CA ASN A 93 -14.18 14.82 -4.60
C ASN A 93 -15.35 14.00 -4.04
N GLN A 94 -15.65 14.12 -2.75
CA GLN A 94 -16.73 13.38 -2.10
C GLN A 94 -18.00 14.22 -2.03
N ASN A 95 -19.11 13.62 -2.47
CA ASN A 95 -20.44 14.24 -2.36
C ASN A 95 -21.10 13.99 -0.98
N TYR A 96 -20.48 13.16 -0.16
CA TYR A 96 -21.03 12.73 1.12
C TYR A 96 -19.89 12.42 2.10
N ILE A 97 -19.84 13.20 3.16
CA ILE A 97 -18.80 13.08 4.18
C ILE A 97 -19.44 12.88 5.55
N VAL A 98 -18.94 11.90 6.27
CA VAL A 98 -19.38 11.55 7.62
C VAL A 98 -18.24 11.75 8.60
N PHE A 99 -18.53 12.34 9.75
CA PHE A 99 -17.60 12.48 10.86
C PHE A 99 -18.28 12.00 12.15
N ASP A 100 -17.69 11.05 12.85
CA ASP A 100 -18.27 10.41 14.06
C ASP A 100 -19.70 9.87 13.83
N GLY A 101 -19.94 9.29 12.65
CA GLY A 101 -21.25 8.74 12.28
C GLY A 101 -22.31 9.78 11.95
N LYS A 102 -21.95 11.07 11.83
CA LYS A 102 -22.86 12.17 11.49
C LYS A 102 -22.48 12.77 10.14
N ASP A 103 -23.50 13.10 9.39
CA ASP A 103 -23.31 13.78 8.09
C ASP A 103 -22.78 15.20 8.30
N ILE A 104 -21.82 15.58 7.48
CA ILE A 104 -21.28 16.94 7.44
C ILE A 104 -21.87 17.67 6.26
N ASP A 105 -22.43 18.87 6.49
CA ASP A 105 -22.95 19.71 5.44
C ASP A 105 -21.83 20.35 4.59
N ASP A 106 -22.17 20.75 3.37
CA ASP A 106 -21.23 21.28 2.39
C ASP A 106 -20.48 22.53 2.89
N LYS A 107 -21.14 23.38 3.68
CA LYS A 107 -20.51 24.58 4.25
C LYS A 107 -19.44 24.23 5.25
N SER A 108 -19.71 23.25 6.11
CA SER A 108 -18.74 22.75 7.09
C SER A 108 -17.55 22.07 6.39
N VAL A 109 -17.76 21.35 5.31
CA VAL A 109 -16.69 20.76 4.50
C VAL A 109 -15.81 21.85 3.89
N ILE A 110 -16.39 22.92 3.35
CA ILE A 110 -15.63 24.05 2.78
C ILE A 110 -14.76 24.71 3.84
N ILE A 111 -15.30 24.95 5.04
CA ILE A 111 -14.57 25.54 6.16
C ILE A 111 -13.42 24.62 6.57
N PHE A 112 -13.67 23.33 6.68
CA PHE A 112 -12.64 22.34 7.04
C PHE A 112 -11.50 22.29 6.02
N LYS A 113 -11.83 22.29 4.72
CA LYS A 113 -10.83 22.35 3.65
C LYS A 113 -9.96 23.62 3.74
N LYS A 114 -10.56 24.78 3.97
CA LYS A 114 -9.83 26.04 4.14
C LYS A 114 -8.87 25.98 5.33
N ASN A 115 -9.32 25.42 6.45
CA ASN A 115 -8.48 25.25 7.64
C ASN A 115 -7.30 24.32 7.37
N LEU A 116 -7.51 23.19 6.66
CA LEU A 116 -6.42 22.27 6.29
C LEU A 116 -5.43 22.93 5.33
N SER A 117 -5.91 23.68 4.35
CA SER A 117 -5.06 24.41 3.40
C SER A 117 -4.21 25.47 4.13
N PHE A 118 -4.78 26.15 5.09
CA PHE A 118 -4.07 27.12 5.94
C PHE A 118 -2.98 26.46 6.77
N VAL A 119 -3.28 25.31 7.38
CA VAL A 119 -2.28 24.52 8.14
C VAL A 119 -1.13 24.09 7.23
N LEU A 120 -1.44 23.60 6.04
CA LEU A 120 -0.45 23.16 5.06
C LEU A 120 0.50 24.31 4.65
N GLU A 121 -0.04 25.49 4.32
CA GLU A 121 0.75 26.67 3.99
C GLU A 121 1.65 27.11 5.14
N ASN A 122 1.11 27.17 6.36
CA ASN A 122 1.88 27.54 7.55
C ASN A 122 3.03 26.56 7.81
N MET A 123 2.80 25.26 7.67
CA MET A 123 3.84 24.26 7.84
C MET A 123 4.96 24.41 6.80
N ARG A 124 4.62 24.70 5.56
CA ARG A 124 5.61 24.99 4.50
C ARG A 124 6.45 26.21 4.84
N MET A 125 5.84 27.31 5.31
CA MET A 125 6.56 28.50 5.73
C MET A 125 7.53 28.25 6.89
N ILE A 126 7.21 27.34 7.81
CA ILE A 126 8.06 26.98 8.94
C ILE A 126 9.23 26.09 8.48
N THR A 127 9.00 25.21 7.50
CA THR A 127 10.00 24.24 7.02
C THR A 127 10.93 24.77 5.95
N ASP A 128 10.56 25.85 5.26
CA ASP A 128 11.37 26.49 4.19
C ASP A 128 12.51 27.40 4.74
N LYS A 129 12.87 27.24 5.98
CA LYS A 129 13.97 28.01 6.60
C LYS A 129 15.34 27.36 6.39
#